data_6815a824f71929cfef6ec7766a0a46db
#
_entry.id   6815a824f71929cfef6ec7766a0a46db
#
_cell.length_a   1.000
_cell.length_b   1.000
_cell.length_c   1.000
_cell.angle_alpha   90.00
_cell.angle_beta   90.00
_cell.angle_gamma   90.00
#
_symmetry.space_group_name_H-M   'P 1'
#
loop_
_entity.id
_entity.type
_entity.pdbx_description
1 polymer ?
#
loop_
_entity_poly.entity_id
_entity_poly.type
_entity_poly.pdbx_seq_one_letter_code
_entity_poly.pdbx_strand_id
1 'polypeptide(L)'
;MEINSFLSRHVGPRPEEVQKMLKTIGVSSLDSLIEQTIPSEILLKKPLSVGKAMSEYDYLNHIRELARKNKSYKTYIGMGYYNTIMPSVIQRNILENPGWYTAYTPYQAEISQGRLEALLNFQTLIAEMTKMPLANASLLDEATAAAEAMIMFFNGRSREMQKNSANQFLVSEDIFPQTLEVIKTRAEVLNIEVVVGNHEKFEFTPMVFGAMIQYPNQWGEVKDYSQFVEKAKANRSMILVAADLMSLALLTPPGEWGADCVVGSSQRFGLPIGFGGPTAGFFACKEDFKRLMPGRIIGVTIDAQGKRALRMALQTREQHIKREKATSNICTASALMAIMSGMYAVYHGQKGIATIANRIHQLTNILNEEIQKLGYKQFNKYFFDTLCMQSPVKTDVIQKIALENEINFRYICEDCFAISIDETTSIEDINAILNVLAKAVNKTFKNLDKSAIGTTLTIPQNLQRKSSYLSQAVFNTYHSETEMMRYLKKLEIKDLSLNRAMIPLGSCTMKLNAATELYPVSWPEFSTIHPFAPQDQVPAYLQIIHE
;
A
#
# COMPACT_ATOMS: atom_id res chain seq x y z
N MET A 1 11.84 -10.71 44.00
CA MET A 1 12.00 -10.98 42.56
C MET A 1 10.61 -10.95 41.96
N GLU A 2 10.28 -9.90 41.21
CA GLU A 2 8.99 -9.88 40.51
C GLU A 2 9.02 -10.97 39.43
N ILE A 3 8.25 -12.03 39.65
CA ILE A 3 8.23 -13.24 38.82
C ILE A 3 7.81 -12.95 37.36
N ASN A 4 7.22 -11.80 37.12
CA ASN A 4 6.63 -11.42 35.84
C ASN A 4 7.35 -10.24 35.13
N SER A 5 8.52 -9.83 35.58
CA SER A 5 9.23 -8.74 34.92
C SER A 5 9.75 -9.18 33.54
N PHE A 6 9.29 -8.47 32.48
CA PHE A 6 9.73 -8.70 31.09
C PHE A 6 11.08 -8.04 30.78
N LEU A 7 11.50 -7.06 31.60
CA LEU A 7 12.72 -6.29 31.41
C LEU A 7 13.96 -7.15 31.19
N SER A 8 14.19 -8.13 32.08
CA SER A 8 15.36 -9.03 32.02
C SER A 8 15.34 -10.03 30.86
N ARG A 9 14.20 -10.16 30.17
CA ARG A 9 14.03 -11.03 29.00
C ARG A 9 14.16 -10.28 27.68
N HIS A 10 14.01 -8.96 27.70
CA HIS A 10 13.95 -8.14 26.51
C HIS A 10 15.15 -7.19 26.37
N VAL A 11 15.53 -6.49 27.45
CA VAL A 11 16.69 -5.59 27.43
C VAL A 11 17.98 -6.38 27.54
N GLY A 12 18.87 -6.23 26.55
CA GLY A 12 19.99 -7.11 26.30
C GLY A 12 21.04 -7.19 27.42
N PRO A 13 21.80 -6.10 27.78
CA PRO A 13 22.91 -6.22 28.70
C PRO A 13 22.46 -6.48 30.14
N ARG A 14 23.08 -7.42 30.79
CA ARG A 14 22.91 -7.66 32.24
C ARG A 14 23.70 -6.62 33.05
N PRO A 15 23.35 -6.38 34.32
CA PRO A 15 24.04 -5.37 35.14
C PRO A 15 25.56 -5.55 35.17
N GLU A 16 26.04 -6.80 35.26
CA GLU A 16 27.49 -7.10 35.30
C GLU A 16 28.16 -6.81 33.93
N GLU A 17 27.43 -6.98 32.82
CA GLU A 17 27.91 -6.65 31.48
C GLU A 17 27.97 -5.15 31.28
N VAL A 18 26.96 -4.40 31.76
CA VAL A 18 26.96 -2.94 31.75
C VAL A 18 28.19 -2.41 32.50
N GLN A 19 28.51 -2.95 33.68
CA GLN A 19 29.69 -2.54 34.44
C GLN A 19 31.01 -2.80 33.68
N LYS A 20 31.13 -3.94 33.00
CA LYS A 20 32.28 -4.23 32.13
C LYS A 20 32.39 -3.26 30.96
N MET A 21 31.28 -2.93 30.32
CA MET A 21 31.22 -1.96 29.22
C MET A 21 31.65 -0.57 29.70
N LEU A 22 31.09 -0.07 30.80
CA LEU A 22 31.45 1.21 31.40
C LEU A 22 32.95 1.30 31.75
N LYS A 23 33.48 0.23 32.33
CA LYS A 23 34.93 0.15 32.65
C LYS A 23 35.78 0.19 31.38
N THR A 24 35.35 -0.46 30.30
CA THR A 24 36.07 -0.45 29.01
C THR A 24 36.03 0.93 28.35
N ILE A 25 34.90 1.62 28.45
CA ILE A 25 34.73 3.00 27.97
C ILE A 25 35.50 4.01 28.82
N GLY A 26 35.72 3.70 30.09
CA GLY A 26 36.43 4.58 31.05
C GLY A 26 35.51 5.57 31.76
N VAL A 27 34.20 5.23 31.92
CA VAL A 27 33.23 6.05 32.64
C VAL A 27 32.68 5.31 33.85
N SER A 28 32.23 6.09 34.88
CA SER A 28 31.77 5.54 36.15
C SER A 28 30.32 5.02 36.14
N SER A 29 29.46 5.59 35.29
CA SER A 29 28.04 5.26 35.22
C SER A 29 27.45 5.57 33.84
N LEU A 30 26.25 5.05 33.57
CA LEU A 30 25.48 5.40 32.36
C LEU A 30 25.14 6.89 32.34
N ASP A 31 24.79 7.48 33.48
CA ASP A 31 24.49 8.92 33.57
C ASP A 31 25.72 9.77 33.19
N SER A 32 26.91 9.39 33.68
CA SER A 32 28.16 10.04 33.28
C SER A 32 28.45 9.89 31.79
N LEU A 33 28.13 8.74 31.19
CA LEU A 33 28.26 8.53 29.74
C LEU A 33 27.27 9.41 28.95
N ILE A 34 26.03 9.51 29.41
CA ILE A 34 25.00 10.35 28.80
C ILE A 34 25.41 11.83 28.86
N GLU A 35 25.84 12.32 30.03
CA GLU A 35 26.29 13.68 30.21
C GLU A 35 27.49 14.06 29.33
N GLN A 36 28.40 13.12 29.10
CA GLN A 36 29.56 13.33 28.21
C GLN A 36 29.21 13.22 26.71
N THR A 37 28.09 12.58 26.37
CA THR A 37 27.72 12.29 24.99
C THR A 37 26.67 13.26 24.46
N ILE A 38 25.71 13.65 25.30
CA ILE A 38 24.57 14.47 24.90
C ILE A 38 24.86 15.95 25.28
N PRO A 39 24.76 16.90 24.34
CA PRO A 39 24.85 18.31 24.66
C PRO A 39 23.84 18.74 25.73
N SER A 40 24.28 19.55 26.70
CA SER A 40 23.47 19.97 27.85
C SER A 40 22.18 20.70 27.47
N GLU A 41 22.17 21.36 26.29
CA GLU A 41 21.04 22.11 25.76
C GLU A 41 19.86 21.23 25.35
N ILE A 42 20.14 19.99 24.96
CA ILE A 42 19.13 19.03 24.48
C ILE A 42 18.90 17.88 25.47
N LEU A 43 19.71 17.80 26.54
CA LEU A 43 19.56 16.76 27.56
C LEU A 43 18.27 17.00 28.36
N LEU A 44 17.41 15.99 28.40
CA LEU A 44 16.18 16.02 29.20
C LEU A 44 16.53 16.13 30.70
N LYS A 45 16.05 17.18 31.36
CA LYS A 45 16.27 17.44 32.80
C LYS A 45 15.35 16.62 33.71
N LYS A 46 14.29 16.05 33.15
CA LYS A 46 13.29 15.23 33.87
C LYS A 46 13.10 13.93 33.15
N PRO A 47 12.90 12.80 33.84
CA PRO A 47 12.53 11.55 33.20
C PRO A 47 11.20 11.71 32.46
N LEU A 48 11.02 10.89 31.41
CA LEU A 48 9.76 10.83 30.69
C LEU A 48 8.62 10.36 31.62
N SER A 49 7.46 11.01 31.50
CA SER A 49 6.25 10.59 32.22
C SER A 49 5.58 9.45 31.46
N VAL A 50 6.13 8.25 31.59
CA VAL A 50 5.58 7.03 31.01
C VAL A 50 4.96 6.15 32.10
N GLY A 51 4.00 5.31 31.72
CA GLY A 51 3.39 4.35 32.64
C GLY A 51 4.39 3.35 33.23
N LYS A 52 3.93 2.56 34.20
CA LYS A 52 4.74 1.47 34.76
C LYS A 52 4.94 0.36 33.72
N ALA A 53 6.09 -0.28 33.75
CA ALA A 53 6.35 -1.48 32.93
C ALA A 53 5.29 -2.56 33.20
N MET A 54 4.81 -3.19 32.13
CA MET A 54 3.82 -4.27 32.19
C MET A 54 4.49 -5.62 31.95
N SER A 55 3.89 -6.69 32.51
CA SER A 55 4.18 -8.05 32.05
C SER A 55 3.54 -8.29 30.67
N GLU A 56 3.99 -9.32 29.94
CA GLU A 56 3.35 -9.70 28.66
C GLU A 56 1.84 -9.99 28.84
N TYR A 57 1.46 -10.63 29.93
CA TYR A 57 0.07 -10.93 30.26
C TYR A 57 -0.75 -9.66 30.49
N ASP A 58 -0.24 -8.74 31.29
CA ASP A 58 -0.93 -7.48 31.60
C ASP A 58 -1.04 -6.61 30.34
N TYR A 59 0.02 -6.53 29.52
CA TYR A 59 0.02 -5.84 28.24
C TYR A 59 -1.06 -6.41 27.30
N LEU A 60 -1.09 -7.73 27.12
CA LEU A 60 -2.07 -8.36 26.22
C LEU A 60 -3.51 -8.16 26.71
N ASN A 61 -3.75 -8.13 28.01
CA ASN A 61 -5.06 -7.81 28.55
C ASN A 61 -5.42 -6.33 28.31
N HIS A 62 -4.49 -5.43 28.61
CA HIS A 62 -4.67 -3.99 28.39
C HIS A 62 -4.98 -3.67 26.91
N ILE A 63 -4.16 -4.17 25.98
CA ILE A 63 -4.37 -3.89 24.56
C ILE A 63 -5.65 -4.53 24.02
N ARG A 64 -6.12 -5.66 24.59
CA ARG A 64 -7.45 -6.24 24.26
C ARG A 64 -8.61 -5.38 24.75
N GLU A 65 -8.48 -4.78 25.93
CA GLU A 65 -9.47 -3.84 26.44
C GLU A 65 -9.53 -2.59 25.56
N LEU A 66 -8.39 -2.10 25.10
CA LEU A 66 -8.34 -1.01 24.11
C LEU A 66 -8.98 -1.42 22.79
N ALA A 67 -8.60 -2.56 22.24
CA ALA A 67 -9.12 -3.07 20.97
C ALA A 67 -10.65 -3.11 20.94
N ARG A 68 -11.27 -3.59 22.04
CA ARG A 68 -12.73 -3.66 22.19
C ARG A 68 -13.45 -2.32 22.13
N LYS A 69 -12.75 -1.20 22.29
CA LYS A 69 -13.32 0.14 22.15
C LYS A 69 -13.55 0.53 20.69
N ASN A 70 -12.77 -0.05 19.78
CA ASN A 70 -12.97 0.15 18.35
C ASN A 70 -14.23 -0.55 17.85
N LYS A 71 -14.89 0.05 16.86
CA LYS A 71 -16.07 -0.51 16.21
C LYS A 71 -15.68 -1.00 14.83
N SER A 72 -15.50 -2.31 14.67
CA SER A 72 -15.12 -2.92 13.38
C SER A 72 -16.33 -3.05 12.46
N TYR A 73 -16.84 -1.92 11.96
CA TYR A 73 -17.95 -1.89 11.02
C TYR A 73 -17.50 -2.34 9.63
N LYS A 74 -18.40 -2.95 8.86
CA LYS A 74 -18.13 -3.26 7.46
C LYS A 74 -17.97 -1.97 6.67
N THR A 75 -16.86 -1.85 5.95
CA THR A 75 -16.50 -0.63 5.24
C THR A 75 -16.56 -0.82 3.74
N TYR A 76 -17.25 0.09 3.08
CA TYR A 76 -17.36 0.22 1.62
C TYR A 76 -16.94 1.62 1.17
N ILE A 77 -16.04 2.25 1.94
CA ILE A 77 -15.53 3.61 1.67
C ILE A 77 -14.61 3.63 0.45
N GLY A 78 -13.77 2.62 0.26
CA GLY A 78 -12.82 2.55 -0.83
C GLY A 78 -11.67 3.55 -0.71
N MET A 79 -11.54 4.48 -1.65
CA MET A 79 -10.52 5.53 -1.65
C MET A 79 -9.07 5.01 -1.54
N GLY A 80 -8.78 3.88 -2.19
CA GLY A 80 -7.45 3.28 -2.19
C GLY A 80 -7.20 2.27 -1.06
N TYR A 81 -8.19 2.03 -0.18
CA TYR A 81 -8.12 1.07 0.91
C TYR A 81 -9.32 0.12 0.84
N TYR A 82 -9.04 -1.18 0.75
CA TYR A 82 -10.04 -2.22 0.54
C TYR A 82 -9.73 -3.43 1.41
N ASN A 83 -10.77 -4.10 1.95
CA ASN A 83 -10.54 -5.37 2.61
C ASN A 83 -10.08 -6.42 1.61
N THR A 84 -9.21 -7.29 2.06
CA THR A 84 -8.61 -8.36 1.26
C THR A 84 -8.42 -9.60 2.14
N ILE A 85 -8.31 -10.76 1.50
CA ILE A 85 -8.11 -12.02 2.21
C ILE A 85 -6.62 -12.35 2.17
N MET A 86 -5.94 -12.18 3.30
CA MET A 86 -4.57 -12.66 3.44
C MET A 86 -4.59 -14.20 3.55
N PRO A 87 -3.94 -14.95 2.64
CA PRO A 87 -3.83 -16.40 2.79
C PRO A 87 -3.11 -16.75 4.10
N SER A 88 -3.69 -17.68 4.89
CA SER A 88 -3.13 -18.07 6.19
C SER A 88 -1.70 -18.56 6.12
N VAL A 89 -1.31 -19.20 5.02
CA VAL A 89 0.06 -19.64 4.78
C VAL A 89 1.04 -18.47 4.66
N ILE A 90 0.61 -17.34 4.11
CA ILE A 90 1.42 -16.11 4.02
C ILE A 90 1.48 -15.43 5.40
N GLN A 91 0.35 -15.28 6.08
CA GLN A 91 0.31 -14.69 7.41
C GLN A 91 1.26 -15.39 8.37
N ARG A 92 1.15 -16.71 8.50
CA ARG A 92 1.94 -17.47 9.48
C ARG A 92 3.40 -17.65 9.09
N ASN A 93 3.71 -17.72 7.79
CA ASN A 93 5.08 -18.02 7.35
C ASN A 93 5.87 -16.77 6.93
N ILE A 94 5.26 -15.58 6.89
CA ILE A 94 5.93 -14.30 6.64
C ILE A 94 5.68 -13.32 7.77
N LEU A 95 4.43 -12.86 7.96
CA LEU A 95 4.10 -11.79 8.90
C LEU A 95 4.42 -12.19 10.34
N GLU A 96 4.08 -13.42 10.73
CA GLU A 96 4.26 -13.96 12.08
C GLU A 96 5.58 -14.74 12.25
N ASN A 97 6.39 -14.86 11.20
CA ASN A 97 7.62 -15.65 11.23
C ASN A 97 8.85 -14.77 11.47
N PRO A 98 9.56 -14.95 12.61
CA PRO A 98 10.76 -14.17 12.93
C PRO A 98 11.90 -14.35 11.91
N GLY A 99 11.93 -15.45 11.16
CA GLY A 99 12.86 -15.62 10.04
C GLY A 99 12.71 -14.57 8.95
N TRP A 100 11.51 -13.98 8.81
CA TRP A 100 11.21 -12.93 7.85
C TRP A 100 11.19 -11.52 8.47
N TYR A 101 10.49 -11.31 9.59
CA TYR A 101 10.34 -9.95 10.13
C TYR A 101 11.55 -9.48 10.94
N THR A 102 12.42 -10.38 11.44
CA THR A 102 13.67 -9.99 12.10
C THR A 102 14.86 -9.92 11.14
N ALA A 103 14.67 -10.33 9.90
CA ALA A 103 15.76 -10.39 8.96
C ALA A 103 16.20 -8.97 8.51
N TYR A 104 17.48 -8.83 8.18
CA TYR A 104 18.07 -7.56 7.72
C TYR A 104 17.37 -7.05 6.45
N THR A 105 17.20 -5.74 6.31
CA THR A 105 16.80 -5.14 5.03
C THR A 105 17.78 -5.59 3.95
N PRO A 106 17.32 -6.06 2.77
CA PRO A 106 18.18 -6.79 1.83
C PRO A 106 19.16 -5.88 1.06
N TYR A 107 19.99 -5.15 1.77
CA TYR A 107 21.05 -4.31 1.19
C TYR A 107 22.31 -5.12 0.85
N GLN A 108 22.63 -6.14 1.64
CA GLN A 108 23.76 -7.02 1.43
C GLN A 108 23.31 -8.30 0.73
N ALA A 109 23.74 -8.47 -0.50
CA ALA A 109 23.34 -9.59 -1.33
C ALA A 109 23.76 -10.94 -0.74
N GLU A 110 24.88 -10.96 -0.03
CA GLU A 110 25.49 -12.17 0.57
C GLU A 110 24.61 -12.83 1.61
N ILE A 111 23.77 -12.06 2.29
CA ILE A 111 22.94 -12.55 3.41
C ILE A 111 21.43 -12.40 3.14
N SER A 112 21.03 -12.10 1.92
CA SER A 112 19.64 -11.72 1.61
C SER A 112 19.12 -12.29 0.29
N GLN A 113 19.69 -13.39 -0.22
CA GLN A 113 19.32 -13.94 -1.54
C GLN A 113 17.85 -14.37 -1.60
N GLY A 114 17.27 -14.84 -0.50
CA GLY A 114 15.86 -15.22 -0.44
C GLY A 114 14.92 -14.04 -0.53
N ARG A 115 15.17 -12.96 0.23
CA ARG A 115 14.34 -11.75 0.15
C ARG A 115 14.56 -10.96 -1.13
N LEU A 116 15.75 -10.97 -1.68
CA LEU A 116 16.00 -10.41 -3.01
C LEU A 116 15.19 -11.14 -4.08
N GLU A 117 15.08 -12.48 -3.99
CA GLU A 117 14.21 -13.28 -4.89
C GLU A 117 12.73 -12.93 -4.69
N ALA A 118 12.27 -12.81 -3.44
CA ALA A 118 10.91 -12.41 -3.13
C ALA A 118 10.57 -11.00 -3.64
N LEU A 119 11.48 -10.04 -3.49
CA LEU A 119 11.32 -8.69 -4.03
C LEU A 119 11.39 -8.64 -5.57
N LEU A 120 12.18 -9.52 -6.20
CA LEU A 120 12.17 -9.66 -7.64
C LEU A 120 10.82 -10.19 -8.15
N ASN A 121 10.17 -11.09 -7.40
CA ASN A 121 8.81 -11.52 -7.70
C ASN A 121 7.83 -10.34 -7.62
N PHE A 122 7.95 -9.49 -6.61
CA PHE A 122 7.14 -8.26 -6.51
C PHE A 122 7.39 -7.31 -7.70
N GLN A 123 8.64 -7.04 -8.05
CA GLN A 123 8.96 -6.20 -9.23
C GLN A 123 8.35 -6.79 -10.52
N THR A 124 8.44 -8.11 -10.68
CA THR A 124 7.87 -8.80 -11.83
C THR A 124 6.35 -8.69 -11.85
N LEU A 125 5.69 -8.89 -10.68
CA LEU A 125 4.25 -8.68 -10.52
C LEU A 125 3.85 -7.28 -11.02
N ILE A 126 4.52 -6.25 -10.53
CA ILE A 126 4.17 -4.86 -10.87
C ILE A 126 4.40 -4.58 -12.36
N ALA A 127 5.55 -4.98 -12.92
CA ALA A 127 5.85 -4.80 -14.33
C ALA A 127 4.83 -5.51 -15.23
N GLU A 128 4.46 -6.74 -14.89
CA GLU A 128 3.49 -7.54 -15.64
C GLU A 128 2.06 -6.98 -15.56
N MET A 129 1.63 -6.55 -14.37
CA MET A 129 0.28 -5.98 -14.19
C MET A 129 0.13 -4.64 -14.88
N THR A 130 1.12 -3.76 -14.79
CA THR A 130 1.09 -2.41 -15.36
C THR A 130 1.51 -2.36 -16.84
N LYS A 131 2.14 -3.43 -17.36
CA LYS A 131 2.79 -3.48 -18.68
C LYS A 131 3.88 -2.41 -18.85
N MET A 132 4.54 -2.09 -17.75
CA MET A 132 5.74 -1.25 -17.77
C MET A 132 7.00 -2.11 -17.79
N PRO A 133 8.07 -1.67 -18.49
CA PRO A 133 9.28 -2.49 -18.63
C PRO A 133 10.11 -2.59 -17.35
N LEU A 134 9.94 -1.66 -16.40
CA LEU A 134 10.75 -1.57 -15.20
C LEU A 134 9.90 -1.21 -13.98
N ALA A 135 10.08 -1.95 -12.88
CA ALA A 135 9.50 -1.65 -11.58
C ALA A 135 10.57 -1.66 -10.48
N ASN A 136 10.35 -0.90 -9.39
CA ASN A 136 11.21 -0.94 -8.21
C ASN A 136 10.74 -1.96 -7.16
N ALA A 137 11.51 -2.09 -6.08
CA ALA A 137 11.24 -3.03 -4.99
C ALA A 137 10.24 -2.51 -3.94
N SER A 138 9.55 -1.46 -4.19
CA SER A 138 8.49 -0.74 -3.48
C SER A 138 8.87 0.65 -2.98
N LEU A 139 7.85 1.43 -2.70
CA LEU A 139 7.87 2.68 -1.94
C LEU A 139 6.92 2.56 -0.74
N LEU A 140 6.72 3.64 0.00
CA LEU A 140 5.90 3.66 1.21
C LEU A 140 4.41 3.40 0.89
N ASP A 141 3.84 4.23 0.03
CA ASP A 141 2.44 4.22 -0.39
C ASP A 141 2.24 4.83 -1.78
N GLU A 142 1.01 4.86 -2.27
CA GLU A 142 0.65 5.46 -3.56
C GLU A 142 0.98 6.95 -3.62
N ALA A 143 0.66 7.71 -2.59
CA ALA A 143 0.83 9.15 -2.56
C ALA A 143 2.33 9.54 -2.64
N THR A 144 3.17 8.84 -1.87
CA THR A 144 4.63 8.99 -1.96
C THR A 144 5.15 8.60 -3.34
N ALA A 145 4.65 7.49 -3.91
CA ALA A 145 5.05 7.04 -5.24
C ALA A 145 4.66 8.07 -6.32
N ALA A 146 3.48 8.68 -6.24
CA ALA A 146 3.02 9.71 -7.15
C ALA A 146 3.87 10.99 -7.06
N ALA A 147 4.19 11.45 -5.84
CA ALA A 147 5.05 12.60 -5.64
C ALA A 147 6.48 12.36 -6.15
N GLU A 148 7.05 11.18 -5.91
CA GLU A 148 8.36 10.79 -6.44
C GLU A 148 8.34 10.70 -7.98
N ALA A 149 7.23 10.28 -8.60
CA ALA A 149 7.09 10.27 -10.06
C ALA A 149 7.04 11.69 -10.64
N MET A 150 6.34 12.62 -9.99
CA MET A 150 6.38 14.04 -10.36
C MET A 150 7.81 14.58 -10.31
N ILE A 151 8.56 14.29 -9.24
CA ILE A 151 9.96 14.71 -9.08
C ILE A 151 10.85 14.06 -10.15
N MET A 152 10.63 12.78 -10.45
CA MET A 152 11.35 12.08 -11.52
C MET A 152 11.11 12.76 -12.87
N PHE A 153 9.90 13.12 -13.19
CA PHE A 153 9.56 13.83 -14.42
C PHE A 153 10.17 15.24 -14.46
N PHE A 154 10.12 15.97 -13.36
CA PHE A 154 10.72 17.29 -13.25
C PHE A 154 12.24 17.25 -13.50
N ASN A 155 12.93 16.27 -12.94
CA ASN A 155 14.36 16.06 -13.16
C ASN A 155 14.67 15.50 -14.55
N GLY A 156 13.73 14.78 -15.16
CA GLY A 156 13.83 14.20 -16.51
C GLY A 156 13.44 15.14 -17.65
N ARG A 157 13.11 16.41 -17.38
CA ARG A 157 12.76 17.41 -18.40
C ARG A 157 13.81 17.52 -19.49
N SER A 158 13.37 17.60 -20.74
CA SER A 158 14.26 17.85 -21.88
C SER A 158 15.00 19.18 -21.74
N ARG A 159 16.10 19.34 -22.47
CA ARG A 159 16.83 20.63 -22.49
C ARG A 159 15.95 21.80 -22.94
N GLU A 160 15.00 21.56 -23.84
CA GLU A 160 14.04 22.55 -24.31
C GLU A 160 13.08 22.95 -23.18
N MET A 161 12.48 21.99 -22.47
CA MET A 161 11.63 22.24 -21.31
C MET A 161 12.37 23.02 -20.20
N GLN A 162 13.63 22.68 -19.95
CA GLN A 162 14.46 23.39 -18.96
C GLN A 162 14.73 24.85 -19.40
N LYS A 163 15.01 25.10 -20.68
CA LYS A 163 15.18 26.46 -21.21
C LYS A 163 13.91 27.29 -21.12
N ASN A 164 12.75 26.66 -21.31
CA ASN A 164 11.44 27.31 -21.18
C ASN A 164 11.00 27.42 -19.72
N SER A 165 11.82 26.98 -18.74
CA SER A 165 11.45 26.94 -17.32
C SER A 165 10.15 26.17 -17.05
N ALA A 166 9.87 25.11 -17.81
CA ALA A 166 8.67 24.29 -17.64
C ALA A 166 8.59 23.74 -16.22
N ASN A 167 7.65 24.24 -15.42
CA ASN A 167 7.47 23.88 -14.02
C ASN A 167 6.02 23.51 -13.66
N GLN A 168 5.11 23.42 -14.64
CA GLN A 168 3.73 23.07 -14.41
C GLN A 168 3.50 21.57 -14.48
N PHE A 169 2.84 21.03 -13.45
CA PHE A 169 2.39 19.65 -13.37
C PHE A 169 0.86 19.62 -13.28
N LEU A 170 0.21 19.09 -14.31
CA LEU A 170 -1.24 19.00 -14.36
C LEU A 170 -1.73 17.79 -13.57
N VAL A 171 -2.71 17.97 -12.71
CA VAL A 171 -3.26 16.87 -11.89
C VAL A 171 -4.78 16.84 -12.05
N SER A 172 -5.31 15.70 -12.49
CA SER A 172 -6.76 15.54 -12.57
C SER A 172 -7.41 15.73 -11.20
N GLU A 173 -8.51 16.48 -11.16
CA GLU A 173 -9.36 16.63 -9.97
C GLU A 173 -9.98 15.29 -9.51
N ASP A 174 -9.91 14.26 -10.36
CA ASP A 174 -10.46 12.93 -10.12
C ASP A 174 -9.45 11.96 -9.45
N ILE A 175 -8.31 12.43 -8.95
CA ILE A 175 -7.39 11.59 -8.15
C ILE A 175 -7.80 11.57 -6.68
N PHE A 176 -7.29 10.62 -5.90
CA PHE A 176 -7.53 10.60 -4.46
C PHE A 176 -6.99 11.85 -3.76
N PRO A 177 -7.79 12.48 -2.87
CA PRO A 177 -7.39 13.72 -2.19
C PRO A 177 -6.10 13.56 -1.37
N GLN A 178 -5.89 12.44 -0.69
CA GLN A 178 -4.67 12.18 0.07
C GLN A 178 -3.43 12.14 -0.84
N THR A 179 -3.54 11.62 -2.04
CA THR A 179 -2.45 11.62 -3.03
C THR A 179 -2.15 13.03 -3.51
N LEU A 180 -3.19 13.83 -3.77
CA LEU A 180 -3.05 15.24 -4.17
C LEU A 180 -2.31 16.08 -3.11
N GLU A 181 -2.63 15.91 -1.84
CA GLU A 181 -2.01 16.69 -0.77
C GLU A 181 -0.50 16.37 -0.60
N VAL A 182 -0.09 15.12 -0.76
CA VAL A 182 1.33 14.76 -0.76
C VAL A 182 2.06 15.34 -1.99
N ILE A 183 1.43 15.30 -3.17
CA ILE A 183 1.97 15.92 -4.39
C ILE A 183 2.20 17.43 -4.17
N LYS A 184 1.20 18.16 -3.66
CA LYS A 184 1.31 19.60 -3.37
C LYS A 184 2.45 19.90 -2.39
N THR A 185 2.51 19.17 -1.27
CA THR A 185 3.55 19.32 -0.26
C THR A 185 4.97 19.15 -0.83
N ARG A 186 5.15 18.15 -1.69
CA ARG A 186 6.44 17.88 -2.34
C ARG A 186 6.77 18.86 -3.47
N ALA A 187 5.76 19.36 -4.17
CA ALA A 187 5.90 20.32 -5.25
C ALA A 187 6.37 21.70 -4.74
N GLU A 188 5.84 22.14 -3.59
CA GLU A 188 6.11 23.46 -3.01
C GLU A 188 7.61 23.71 -2.83
N VAL A 189 8.34 22.77 -2.22
CA VAL A 189 9.79 22.92 -1.97
C VAL A 189 10.65 22.92 -3.22
N LEU A 190 10.09 22.49 -4.35
CA LEU A 190 10.78 22.46 -5.66
C LEU A 190 10.28 23.55 -6.60
N ASN A 191 9.41 24.45 -6.15
CA ASN A 191 8.74 25.47 -6.97
C ASN A 191 8.05 24.87 -8.21
N ILE A 192 7.43 23.70 -8.06
CA ILE A 192 6.58 23.08 -9.08
C ILE A 192 5.17 23.62 -8.90
N GLU A 193 4.61 24.15 -9.96
CA GLU A 193 3.22 24.61 -10.00
C GLU A 193 2.28 23.43 -10.27
N VAL A 194 1.50 23.02 -9.26
CA VAL A 194 0.48 21.96 -9.41
C VAL A 194 -0.84 22.59 -9.85
N VAL A 195 -1.24 22.29 -11.08
CA VAL A 195 -2.50 22.78 -11.67
C VAL A 195 -3.53 21.66 -11.60
N VAL A 196 -4.53 21.82 -10.72
CA VAL A 196 -5.61 20.84 -10.53
C VAL A 196 -6.83 21.23 -11.38
N GLY A 197 -7.41 20.27 -12.09
CA GLY A 197 -8.60 20.50 -12.89
C GLY A 197 -9.10 19.28 -13.65
N ASN A 198 -10.11 19.49 -14.48
CA ASN A 198 -10.66 18.45 -15.34
C ASN A 198 -9.66 18.10 -16.45
N HIS A 199 -9.23 16.85 -16.49
CA HIS A 199 -8.24 16.36 -17.46
C HIS A 199 -8.67 16.51 -18.92
N GLU A 200 -9.96 16.52 -19.23
CA GLU A 200 -10.48 16.72 -20.60
C GLU A 200 -10.26 18.16 -21.10
N LYS A 201 -10.18 19.12 -20.16
CA LYS A 201 -10.01 20.55 -20.41
C LYS A 201 -8.56 21.02 -20.29
N PHE A 202 -7.63 20.15 -19.98
CA PHE A 202 -6.23 20.53 -19.85
C PHE A 202 -5.64 21.03 -21.16
N GLU A 203 -4.94 22.16 -21.07
CA GLU A 203 -4.14 22.73 -22.14
C GLU A 203 -2.66 22.41 -21.91
N PHE A 204 -2.08 21.64 -22.80
CA PHE A 204 -0.67 21.27 -22.76
C PHE A 204 0.18 22.38 -23.41
N THR A 205 0.63 23.34 -22.59
CA THR A 205 1.54 24.41 -23.01
C THR A 205 3.02 24.01 -22.85
N PRO A 206 3.96 24.75 -23.43
CA PRO A 206 5.41 24.49 -23.21
C PRO A 206 5.87 24.56 -21.75
N MET A 207 5.05 25.11 -20.85
CA MET A 207 5.30 25.16 -19.40
C MET A 207 4.99 23.82 -18.71
N VAL A 208 4.20 22.94 -19.33
CA VAL A 208 3.72 21.69 -18.76
C VAL A 208 4.73 20.58 -19.01
N PHE A 209 5.41 20.09 -17.96
CA PHE A 209 6.36 18.98 -18.09
C PHE A 209 5.71 17.60 -17.92
N GLY A 210 4.55 17.53 -17.28
CA GLY A 210 3.88 16.26 -17.06
C GLY A 210 2.44 16.43 -16.55
N ALA A 211 1.71 15.33 -16.57
CA ALA A 211 0.33 15.29 -16.07
C ALA A 211 0.03 13.97 -15.39
N MET A 212 -0.90 13.99 -14.43
CA MET A 212 -1.35 12.84 -13.66
C MET A 212 -2.85 12.61 -13.76
N ILE A 213 -3.22 11.36 -13.95
CA ILE A 213 -4.60 10.85 -13.87
C ILE A 213 -4.65 9.61 -12.97
N GLN A 214 -5.86 9.19 -12.60
CA GLN A 214 -6.09 7.96 -11.81
C GLN A 214 -7.01 6.98 -12.55
N TYR A 215 -6.75 5.67 -12.42
CA TYR A 215 -7.39 4.62 -13.19
C TYR A 215 -7.64 3.35 -12.35
N PRO A 216 -8.92 3.01 -12.01
CA PRO A 216 -10.10 3.86 -12.10
C PRO A 216 -9.94 5.14 -11.28
N ASN A 217 -10.73 6.20 -11.59
CA ASN A 217 -10.65 7.46 -10.87
C ASN A 217 -11.24 7.36 -9.44
N GLN A 218 -11.14 8.43 -8.64
CA GLN A 218 -11.62 8.42 -7.26
C GLN A 218 -13.14 8.15 -7.10
N TRP A 219 -13.89 8.32 -8.18
CA TRP A 219 -15.33 8.05 -8.22
C TRP A 219 -15.65 6.62 -8.67
N GLY A 220 -14.60 5.84 -9.01
CA GLY A 220 -14.71 4.48 -9.53
C GLY A 220 -14.92 4.41 -11.04
N GLU A 221 -14.91 5.55 -11.75
CA GLU A 221 -15.16 5.57 -13.19
C GLU A 221 -13.95 5.05 -13.97
N VAL A 222 -14.23 4.19 -14.95
CA VAL A 222 -13.26 3.68 -15.93
C VAL A 222 -13.44 4.47 -17.23
N LYS A 223 -12.43 5.25 -17.59
CA LYS A 223 -12.41 6.10 -18.79
C LYS A 223 -11.38 5.63 -19.81
N ASP A 224 -11.60 5.97 -21.06
CA ASP A 224 -10.60 5.88 -22.13
C ASP A 224 -9.75 7.17 -22.15
N TYR A 225 -8.49 7.03 -21.76
CA TYR A 225 -7.57 8.16 -21.69
C TYR A 225 -6.70 8.33 -22.95
N SER A 226 -6.98 7.61 -24.05
CA SER A 226 -6.15 7.65 -25.27
C SER A 226 -5.99 9.07 -25.84
N GLN A 227 -7.09 9.84 -25.94
CA GLN A 227 -7.04 11.23 -26.43
C GLN A 227 -6.23 12.16 -25.50
N PHE A 228 -6.34 11.96 -24.18
CA PHE A 228 -5.55 12.72 -23.21
C PHE A 228 -4.06 12.45 -23.39
N VAL A 229 -3.69 11.20 -23.55
CA VAL A 229 -2.29 10.79 -23.79
C VAL A 229 -1.76 11.32 -25.11
N GLU A 230 -2.56 11.33 -26.19
CA GLU A 230 -2.18 11.90 -27.49
C GLU A 230 -1.89 13.40 -27.39
N LYS A 231 -2.75 14.17 -26.71
CA LYS A 231 -2.54 15.60 -26.46
C LYS A 231 -1.25 15.86 -25.67
N ALA A 232 -1.03 15.10 -24.59
CA ALA A 232 0.17 15.22 -23.78
C ALA A 232 1.44 14.91 -24.57
N LYS A 233 1.45 13.82 -25.35
CA LYS A 233 2.56 13.43 -26.20
C LYS A 233 2.88 14.44 -27.30
N ALA A 234 1.87 15.07 -27.89
CA ALA A 234 2.06 16.12 -28.87
C ALA A 234 2.86 17.31 -28.28
N ASN A 235 2.66 17.60 -26.99
CA ASN A 235 3.44 18.59 -26.24
C ASN A 235 4.71 18.03 -25.58
N ARG A 236 5.00 16.73 -25.74
CA ARG A 236 6.10 16.01 -25.07
C ARG A 236 5.98 15.97 -23.53
N SER A 237 4.81 16.25 -22.97
CA SER A 237 4.54 16.12 -21.54
C SER A 237 4.49 14.64 -21.14
N MET A 238 5.05 14.33 -19.99
CA MET A 238 5.11 12.95 -19.45
C MET A 238 3.80 12.60 -18.72
N ILE A 239 3.37 11.35 -18.81
CA ILE A 239 2.10 10.87 -18.23
C ILE A 239 2.35 9.94 -17.06
N LEU A 240 1.86 10.35 -15.89
CA LEU A 240 1.75 9.57 -14.67
C LEU A 240 0.33 9.04 -14.50
N VAL A 241 0.22 7.75 -14.18
CA VAL A 241 -1.07 7.11 -13.87
C VAL A 241 -1.00 6.48 -12.48
N ALA A 242 -1.87 6.91 -11.57
CA ALA A 242 -2.17 6.12 -10.37
C ALA A 242 -3.19 5.04 -10.73
N ALA A 243 -2.87 3.78 -10.46
CA ALA A 243 -3.69 2.66 -10.89
C ALA A 243 -4.01 1.70 -9.74
N ASP A 244 -5.26 1.22 -9.70
CA ASP A 244 -5.65 0.12 -8.85
C ASP A 244 -5.13 -1.21 -9.43
N LEU A 245 -4.25 -1.89 -8.68
CA LEU A 245 -3.56 -3.08 -9.17
C LEU A 245 -4.52 -4.26 -9.44
N MET A 246 -5.60 -4.41 -8.65
CA MET A 246 -6.57 -5.50 -8.83
C MET A 246 -7.41 -5.27 -10.09
N SER A 247 -7.79 -4.03 -10.37
CA SER A 247 -8.56 -3.68 -11.57
C SER A 247 -7.79 -4.00 -12.86
N LEU A 248 -6.45 -3.92 -12.83
CA LEU A 248 -5.59 -4.23 -13.97
C LEU A 248 -5.59 -5.73 -14.36
N ALA A 249 -6.20 -6.60 -13.56
CA ALA A 249 -6.48 -7.96 -13.99
C ALA A 249 -7.52 -8.02 -15.12
N LEU A 250 -8.42 -7.03 -15.19
CA LEU A 250 -9.53 -6.94 -16.16
C LEU A 250 -9.39 -5.77 -17.13
N LEU A 251 -8.78 -4.66 -16.70
CA LEU A 251 -8.65 -3.43 -17.47
C LEU A 251 -7.35 -3.39 -18.27
N THR A 252 -7.39 -2.76 -19.46
CA THR A 252 -6.20 -2.50 -20.27
C THR A 252 -5.16 -1.73 -19.45
N PRO A 253 -3.94 -2.26 -19.25
CA PRO A 253 -2.95 -1.64 -18.37
C PRO A 253 -2.38 -0.35 -18.96
N PRO A 254 -2.03 0.63 -18.11
CA PRO A 254 -1.55 1.94 -18.53
C PRO A 254 -0.31 1.92 -19.44
N GLY A 255 0.56 0.93 -19.30
CA GLY A 255 1.72 0.78 -20.18
C GLY A 255 1.36 0.57 -21.66
N GLU A 256 0.20 -0.06 -21.93
CA GLU A 256 -0.25 -0.33 -23.31
C GLU A 256 -0.82 0.89 -24.03
N TRP A 257 -1.43 1.82 -23.29
CA TRP A 257 -1.97 3.05 -23.89
C TRP A 257 -1.09 4.27 -23.70
N GLY A 258 0.14 4.07 -23.16
CA GLY A 258 1.22 5.03 -23.33
C GLY A 258 1.60 5.83 -22.11
N ALA A 259 1.27 5.40 -20.90
CA ALA A 259 1.82 5.96 -19.67
C ALA A 259 3.35 5.94 -19.67
N ASP A 260 3.98 6.95 -19.07
CA ASP A 260 5.43 7.01 -18.86
C ASP A 260 5.82 6.44 -17.49
N CYS A 261 4.92 6.58 -16.51
CA CYS A 261 5.05 6.01 -15.18
C CYS A 261 3.69 5.56 -14.66
N VAL A 262 3.65 4.46 -13.93
CA VAL A 262 2.46 3.92 -13.26
C VAL A 262 2.79 3.67 -11.80
N VAL A 263 1.99 4.22 -10.92
CA VAL A 263 2.12 4.10 -9.46
C VAL A 263 0.81 3.59 -8.84
N GLY A 264 0.85 3.22 -7.59
CA GLY A 264 -0.34 2.79 -6.86
C GLY A 264 0.01 2.07 -5.57
N SER A 265 -0.99 1.45 -4.94
CA SER A 265 -0.81 0.63 -3.75
C SER A 265 -0.99 -0.85 -4.06
N SER A 266 -0.14 -1.71 -3.48
CA SER A 266 -0.33 -3.16 -3.53
C SER A 266 -1.17 -3.70 -2.36
N GLN A 267 -1.83 -2.84 -1.60
CA GLN A 267 -2.61 -3.20 -0.40
C GLN A 267 -3.64 -4.30 -0.70
N ARG A 268 -4.34 -4.23 -1.83
CA ARG A 268 -5.35 -5.23 -2.24
C ARG A 268 -4.81 -6.64 -2.51
N PHE A 269 -3.49 -6.81 -2.52
CA PHE A 269 -2.83 -8.10 -2.70
C PHE A 269 -2.46 -8.71 -1.33
N GLY A 270 -3.49 -8.95 -0.51
CA GLY A 270 -3.40 -9.68 0.75
C GLY A 270 -2.86 -8.87 1.95
N LEU A 271 -2.81 -7.55 1.89
CA LEU A 271 -2.39 -6.74 3.03
C LEU A 271 -3.61 -6.19 3.79
N PRO A 272 -3.63 -6.26 5.13
CA PRO A 272 -4.73 -5.66 5.90
C PRO A 272 -4.76 -4.14 5.72
N ILE A 273 -5.92 -3.54 5.92
CA ILE A 273 -6.10 -2.07 5.85
C ILE A 273 -5.29 -1.37 6.96
N GLY A 274 -5.29 -1.91 8.19
CA GLY A 274 -4.48 -1.48 9.33
C GLY A 274 -4.55 0.01 9.64
N PHE A 275 -5.72 0.63 9.58
CA PHE A 275 -5.91 2.08 9.74
C PHE A 275 -5.08 2.93 8.76
N GLY A 276 -4.78 2.40 7.59
CA GLY A 276 -4.03 3.06 6.54
C GLY A 276 -2.61 2.54 6.30
N GLY A 277 -2.15 1.57 7.06
CA GLY A 277 -0.82 0.99 6.85
C GLY A 277 -0.40 -0.02 7.91
N PRO A 278 0.82 -0.60 7.74
CA PRO A 278 1.77 -0.36 6.64
C PRO A 278 1.31 -0.97 5.31
N THR A 279 1.66 -0.30 4.22
CA THR A 279 1.40 -0.77 2.84
C THR A 279 2.70 -0.86 2.04
N ALA A 280 2.62 -1.27 0.78
CA ALA A 280 3.70 -1.12 -0.18
C ALA A 280 3.16 -0.39 -1.42
N GLY A 281 3.64 0.83 -1.62
CA GLY A 281 3.44 1.57 -2.86
C GLY A 281 4.26 0.93 -3.97
N PHE A 282 3.71 0.83 -5.16
CA PHE A 282 4.47 0.39 -6.33
C PHE A 282 4.80 1.55 -7.26
N PHE A 283 5.87 1.37 -8.00
CA PHE A 283 6.37 2.33 -8.95
C PHE A 283 6.94 1.59 -10.17
N ALA A 284 6.38 1.86 -11.34
CA ALA A 284 6.85 1.29 -12.58
C ALA A 284 6.97 2.38 -13.66
N CYS A 285 8.00 2.34 -14.50
CA CYS A 285 8.23 3.37 -15.49
C CYS A 285 8.89 2.82 -16.77
N LYS A 286 8.96 3.65 -17.79
CA LYS A 286 9.71 3.38 -19.02
C LYS A 286 11.21 3.25 -18.75
N GLU A 287 11.91 2.51 -19.60
CA GLU A 287 13.34 2.24 -19.51
C GLU A 287 14.19 3.52 -19.48
N ASP A 288 13.73 4.58 -20.16
CA ASP A 288 14.42 5.87 -20.22
C ASP A 288 14.61 6.52 -18.84
N PHE A 289 13.71 6.23 -17.91
CA PHE A 289 13.76 6.76 -16.53
C PHE A 289 14.59 5.93 -15.56
N LYS A 290 15.18 4.80 -15.96
CA LYS A 290 15.87 3.88 -15.05
C LYS A 290 16.94 4.53 -14.15
N ARG A 291 17.57 5.62 -14.62
CA ARG A 291 18.59 6.36 -13.85
C ARG A 291 18.02 7.44 -12.94
N LEU A 292 16.75 7.78 -13.12
CA LEU A 292 16.01 8.77 -12.34
C LEU A 292 14.98 8.14 -11.41
N MET A 293 14.68 6.85 -11.59
CA MET A 293 13.69 6.10 -10.84
C MET A 293 14.03 6.09 -9.33
N PRO A 294 13.09 6.42 -8.44
CA PRO A 294 13.31 6.35 -6.98
C PRO A 294 13.33 4.91 -6.48
N GLY A 295 13.81 4.72 -5.25
CA GLY A 295 13.78 3.44 -4.55
C GLY A 295 14.78 2.41 -5.08
N ARG A 296 14.71 1.22 -4.52
CA ARG A 296 15.62 0.10 -4.79
C ARG A 296 15.18 -0.71 -6.01
N ILE A 297 16.13 -1.21 -6.76
CA ILE A 297 15.89 -2.12 -7.88
C ILE A 297 16.72 -3.38 -7.65
N ILE A 298 16.07 -4.54 -7.69
CA ILE A 298 16.74 -5.84 -7.64
C ILE A 298 17.11 -6.25 -9.06
N GLY A 299 18.36 -6.65 -9.24
CA GLY A 299 18.88 -7.12 -10.53
C GLY A 299 19.45 -8.54 -10.43
N VAL A 300 19.45 -9.21 -11.56
CA VAL A 300 20.05 -10.53 -11.73
C VAL A 300 21.52 -10.38 -12.11
N THR A 301 22.39 -11.17 -11.47
CA THR A 301 23.83 -11.23 -11.72
C THR A 301 24.30 -12.67 -11.64
N ILE A 302 25.59 -12.88 -11.70
CA ILE A 302 26.26 -14.15 -11.44
C ILE A 302 27.23 -14.02 -10.28
N ASP A 303 27.39 -15.08 -9.49
CA ASP A 303 28.37 -15.16 -8.41
C ASP A 303 29.78 -15.54 -8.94
N ALA A 304 30.75 -15.66 -8.02
CA ALA A 304 32.12 -16.01 -8.36
C ALA A 304 32.27 -17.43 -8.98
N GLN A 305 31.26 -18.30 -8.79
CA GLN A 305 31.22 -19.64 -9.37
C GLN A 305 30.40 -19.70 -10.67
N GLY A 306 29.95 -18.56 -11.21
CA GLY A 306 29.13 -18.48 -12.41
C GLY A 306 27.66 -18.85 -12.21
N LYS A 307 27.17 -19.01 -10.96
CA LYS A 307 25.77 -19.29 -10.68
C LYS A 307 24.95 -18.00 -10.63
N ARG A 308 23.65 -18.13 -10.93
CA ARG A 308 22.71 -17.02 -10.79
C ARG A 308 22.67 -16.50 -9.36
N ALA A 309 22.86 -15.22 -9.21
CA ALA A 309 22.75 -14.48 -7.96
C ALA A 309 21.92 -13.20 -8.14
N LEU A 310 21.50 -12.61 -7.05
CA LEU A 310 20.72 -11.38 -7.03
C LEU A 310 21.46 -10.30 -6.26
N ARG A 311 21.28 -9.05 -6.67
CA ARG A 311 21.82 -7.89 -5.97
C ARG A 311 20.98 -6.66 -6.22
N MET A 312 21.20 -5.61 -5.45
CA MET A 312 20.67 -4.29 -5.82
C MET A 312 21.37 -3.76 -7.06
N ALA A 313 20.57 -3.27 -8.02
CA ALA A 313 21.05 -2.71 -9.27
C ALA A 313 21.02 -1.17 -9.23
N LEU A 314 21.87 -0.55 -10.07
CA LEU A 314 21.91 0.91 -10.27
C LEU A 314 22.09 1.73 -8.97
N GLN A 315 22.85 1.23 -8.01
CA GLN A 315 23.07 1.84 -6.69
C GLN A 315 23.66 3.26 -6.76
N THR A 316 24.33 3.61 -7.86
CA THR A 316 24.91 4.96 -8.06
C THR A 316 23.88 6.10 -8.01
N ARG A 317 22.58 5.79 -8.08
CA ARG A 317 21.46 6.76 -7.92
C ARG A 317 21.18 7.11 -6.47
N GLU A 318 21.63 6.28 -5.55
CA GLU A 318 21.14 6.24 -4.17
C GLU A 318 21.89 7.23 -3.26
N GLN A 319 21.18 7.64 -2.18
CA GLN A 319 21.66 8.65 -1.25
C GLN A 319 23.00 8.31 -0.60
N HIS A 320 23.24 7.05 -0.24
CA HIS A 320 24.49 6.63 0.39
C HIS A 320 25.73 6.76 -0.52
N ILE A 321 25.51 6.89 -1.83
CA ILE A 321 26.59 7.14 -2.82
C ILE A 321 26.62 8.61 -3.26
N LYS A 322 25.48 9.14 -3.71
CA LYS A 322 25.40 10.50 -4.28
C LYS A 322 25.13 11.60 -3.28
N ARG A 323 24.78 11.27 -2.04
CA ARG A 323 24.47 12.20 -0.96
C ARG A 323 23.40 13.22 -1.41
N GLU A 324 23.69 14.53 -1.33
CA GLU A 324 22.78 15.62 -1.74
C GLU A 324 22.43 15.62 -3.24
N LYS A 325 23.18 14.90 -4.05
CA LYS A 325 22.93 14.75 -5.51
C LYS A 325 22.16 13.49 -5.86
N ALA A 326 21.63 12.78 -4.86
CA ALA A 326 20.80 11.61 -5.10
C ALA A 326 19.52 11.96 -5.86
N THR A 327 19.01 11.03 -6.65
CA THR A 327 17.77 11.23 -7.41
C THR A 327 16.53 11.23 -6.50
N SER A 328 16.63 10.63 -5.34
CA SER A 328 15.57 10.57 -4.31
C SER A 328 16.19 10.35 -2.93
N ASN A 329 15.51 10.83 -1.91
CA ASN A 329 15.85 10.59 -0.50
C ASN A 329 15.25 9.29 0.06
N ILE A 330 14.53 8.53 -0.75
CA ILE A 330 13.99 7.22 -0.35
C ILE A 330 15.14 6.26 -0.07
N CYS A 331 15.30 5.89 1.19
CA CYS A 331 16.36 4.98 1.64
C CYS A 331 15.90 3.52 1.65
N THR A 332 14.66 3.25 2.08
CA THR A 332 14.19 1.89 2.38
C THR A 332 12.89 1.61 1.64
N ALA A 333 12.77 0.39 1.10
CA ALA A 333 11.52 -0.14 0.59
C ALA A 333 10.62 -0.65 1.74
N SER A 334 9.30 -0.73 1.54
CA SER A 334 8.37 -1.44 2.41
C SER A 334 8.50 -2.96 2.17
N ALA A 335 9.69 -3.51 2.48
CA ALA A 335 10.13 -4.81 1.99
C ALA A 335 9.20 -5.96 2.41
N LEU A 336 8.79 -6.02 3.69
CA LEU A 336 7.93 -7.11 4.16
C LEU A 336 6.56 -7.09 3.49
N MET A 337 5.95 -5.91 3.35
CA MET A 337 4.65 -5.74 2.70
C MET A 337 4.73 -6.05 1.20
N ALA A 338 5.77 -5.59 0.51
CA ALA A 338 6.01 -5.92 -0.89
C ALA A 338 6.21 -7.43 -1.11
N ILE A 339 6.93 -8.09 -0.21
CA ILE A 339 7.11 -9.55 -0.24
C ILE A 339 5.76 -10.24 -0.07
N MET A 340 4.95 -9.85 0.90
CA MET A 340 3.63 -10.44 1.13
C MET A 340 2.73 -10.28 -0.09
N SER A 341 2.67 -9.09 -0.70
CA SER A 341 1.91 -8.83 -1.94
C SER A 341 2.43 -9.66 -3.11
N GLY A 342 3.75 -9.77 -3.26
CA GLY A 342 4.37 -10.64 -4.26
C GLY A 342 4.00 -12.11 -4.07
N MET A 343 3.97 -12.59 -2.82
CA MET A 343 3.61 -13.97 -2.49
C MET A 343 2.11 -14.23 -2.61
N TYR A 344 1.25 -13.22 -2.40
CA TYR A 344 -0.16 -13.31 -2.75
C TYR A 344 -0.33 -13.63 -4.24
N ALA A 345 0.40 -12.91 -5.10
CA ALA A 345 0.37 -13.18 -6.54
C ALA A 345 0.96 -14.55 -6.91
N VAL A 346 2.01 -15.00 -6.23
CA VAL A 346 2.58 -16.35 -6.41
C VAL A 346 1.57 -17.42 -6.03
N TYR A 347 0.84 -17.24 -4.93
CA TYR A 347 -0.13 -18.20 -4.44
C TYR A 347 -1.39 -18.31 -5.31
N HIS A 348 -1.94 -17.17 -5.74
CA HIS A 348 -3.14 -17.13 -6.56
C HIS A 348 -2.87 -17.35 -8.05
N GLY A 349 -1.72 -16.93 -8.55
CA GLY A 349 -1.40 -16.93 -9.97
C GLY A 349 -2.34 -16.07 -10.80
N GLN A 350 -2.14 -16.07 -12.12
CA GLN A 350 -2.98 -15.31 -13.04
C GLN A 350 -4.47 -15.65 -12.91
N LYS A 351 -4.79 -16.96 -12.85
CA LYS A 351 -6.20 -17.42 -12.78
C LYS A 351 -6.89 -16.99 -11.49
N GLY A 352 -6.22 -17.14 -10.34
CA GLY A 352 -6.78 -16.76 -9.06
C GLY A 352 -7.05 -15.26 -8.98
N ILE A 353 -6.09 -14.42 -9.38
CA ILE A 353 -6.24 -12.96 -9.41
C ILE A 353 -7.38 -12.56 -10.35
N ALA A 354 -7.45 -13.14 -11.57
CA ALA A 354 -8.56 -12.89 -12.50
C ALA A 354 -9.91 -13.30 -11.90
N THR A 355 -9.97 -14.42 -11.20
CA THR A 355 -11.21 -14.89 -10.54
C THR A 355 -11.66 -13.94 -9.44
N ILE A 356 -10.72 -13.44 -8.61
CA ILE A 356 -11.00 -12.46 -7.55
C ILE A 356 -11.53 -11.16 -8.17
N ALA A 357 -10.82 -10.62 -9.16
CA ALA A 357 -11.22 -9.38 -9.83
C ALA A 357 -12.59 -9.52 -10.53
N ASN A 358 -12.84 -10.63 -11.23
CA ASN A 358 -14.14 -10.90 -11.84
C ASN A 358 -15.26 -10.96 -10.80
N ARG A 359 -15.04 -11.66 -9.68
CA ARG A 359 -16.03 -11.77 -8.61
C ARG A 359 -16.38 -10.40 -8.03
N ILE A 360 -15.39 -9.55 -7.76
CA ILE A 360 -15.57 -8.17 -7.28
C ILE A 360 -16.44 -7.41 -8.29
N HIS A 361 -16.08 -7.42 -9.57
CA HIS A 361 -16.80 -6.70 -10.62
C HIS A 361 -18.25 -7.21 -10.78
N GLN A 362 -18.47 -8.51 -10.72
CA GLN A 362 -19.81 -9.10 -10.83
C GLN A 362 -20.72 -8.73 -9.66
N LEU A 363 -20.20 -8.75 -8.41
CA LEU A 363 -20.94 -8.29 -7.25
C LEU A 363 -21.29 -6.80 -7.35
N THR A 364 -20.37 -5.99 -7.89
CA THR A 364 -20.63 -4.56 -8.14
C THR A 364 -21.73 -4.37 -9.20
N ASN A 365 -21.73 -5.15 -10.26
CA ASN A 365 -22.77 -5.09 -11.29
C ASN A 365 -24.16 -5.43 -10.75
N ILE A 366 -24.27 -6.51 -9.97
CA ILE A 366 -25.53 -6.91 -9.34
C ILE A 366 -26.04 -5.80 -8.41
N LEU A 367 -25.14 -5.26 -7.58
CA LEU A 367 -25.47 -4.16 -6.68
C LEU A 367 -25.96 -2.94 -7.47
N ASN A 368 -25.29 -2.59 -8.56
CA ASN A 368 -25.68 -1.47 -9.42
C ASN A 368 -27.09 -1.67 -10.03
N GLU A 369 -27.40 -2.86 -10.52
CA GLU A 369 -28.72 -3.16 -11.10
C GLU A 369 -29.84 -3.03 -10.05
N GLU A 370 -29.63 -3.57 -8.87
CA GLU A 370 -30.63 -3.55 -7.78
C GLU A 370 -30.81 -2.15 -7.18
N ILE A 371 -29.72 -1.40 -7.00
CA ILE A 371 -29.79 -0.02 -6.48
C ILE A 371 -30.59 0.88 -7.45
N GLN A 372 -30.42 0.74 -8.75
CA GLN A 372 -31.18 1.51 -9.73
C GLN A 372 -32.69 1.21 -9.66
N LYS A 373 -33.12 -0.03 -9.39
CA LYS A 373 -34.53 -0.38 -9.16
C LYS A 373 -35.11 0.31 -7.92
N LEU A 374 -34.28 0.60 -6.94
CA LEU A 374 -34.66 1.40 -5.77
C LEU A 374 -34.79 2.89 -6.07
N GLY A 375 -34.31 3.38 -7.22
CA GLY A 375 -34.45 4.76 -7.67
C GLY A 375 -33.20 5.60 -7.49
N TYR A 376 -32.10 5.02 -7.11
CA TYR A 376 -30.79 5.69 -7.14
C TYR A 376 -30.25 5.78 -8.56
N LYS A 377 -29.45 6.80 -8.86
CA LYS A 377 -28.87 6.99 -10.18
C LYS A 377 -27.35 6.84 -10.13
N GLN A 378 -26.79 5.97 -10.96
CA GLN A 378 -25.34 5.81 -11.12
C GLN A 378 -24.77 6.93 -12.00
N PHE A 379 -23.68 7.56 -11.55
CA PHE A 379 -22.97 8.57 -12.32
C PHE A 379 -22.00 7.96 -13.34
N ASN A 380 -21.29 6.88 -12.93
CA ASN A 380 -20.25 6.28 -13.74
C ASN A 380 -20.87 5.45 -14.87
N LYS A 381 -20.44 5.69 -16.10
CA LYS A 381 -20.85 4.88 -17.24
C LYS A 381 -20.25 3.48 -17.17
N TYR A 382 -18.98 3.40 -16.83
CA TYR A 382 -18.24 2.16 -16.67
C TYR A 382 -17.46 2.22 -15.35
N PHE A 383 -17.36 1.10 -14.66
CA PHE A 383 -16.75 0.99 -13.35
C PHE A 383 -16.09 -0.39 -13.19
N PHE A 384 -15.22 -0.53 -12.20
CA PHE A 384 -14.67 -1.82 -11.80
C PHE A 384 -15.37 -2.33 -10.54
N ASP A 385 -15.20 -1.65 -9.41
CA ASP A 385 -15.66 -2.07 -8.09
C ASP A 385 -16.37 -0.98 -7.30
N THR A 386 -16.38 0.25 -7.78
CA THR A 386 -16.90 1.41 -7.06
C THR A 386 -18.06 2.05 -7.82
N LEU A 387 -19.19 2.20 -7.14
CA LEU A 387 -20.38 2.87 -7.62
C LEU A 387 -20.46 4.27 -6.99
N CYS A 388 -20.63 5.30 -7.80
CA CYS A 388 -20.90 6.67 -7.35
C CYS A 388 -22.36 7.02 -7.69
N MET A 389 -23.16 7.25 -6.66
CA MET A 389 -24.62 7.29 -6.78
C MET A 389 -25.18 8.66 -6.38
N GLN A 390 -26.17 9.14 -7.15
CA GLN A 390 -27.10 10.14 -6.69
C GLN A 390 -28.27 9.48 -5.95
N SER A 391 -28.52 9.95 -4.74
CA SER A 391 -29.59 9.46 -3.89
C SER A 391 -30.89 10.24 -4.08
N PRO A 392 -32.05 9.60 -4.07
CA PRO A 392 -33.35 10.31 -4.03
C PRO A 392 -33.68 10.91 -2.67
N VAL A 393 -32.91 10.61 -1.64
CA VAL A 393 -33.04 11.15 -0.27
C VAL A 393 -31.69 11.71 0.19
N LYS A 394 -31.69 12.54 1.23
CA LYS A 394 -30.43 13.06 1.78
C LYS A 394 -29.53 11.94 2.31
N THR A 395 -28.24 12.09 2.16
CA THR A 395 -27.24 11.09 2.57
C THR A 395 -27.17 10.89 4.08
N ASP A 396 -27.57 11.89 4.89
CA ASP A 396 -27.67 11.74 6.34
C ASP A 396 -28.71 10.68 6.76
N VAL A 397 -29.81 10.53 6.02
CA VAL A 397 -30.79 9.46 6.24
C VAL A 397 -30.17 8.10 5.98
N ILE A 398 -29.42 7.97 4.88
CA ILE A 398 -28.71 6.72 4.54
C ILE A 398 -27.64 6.42 5.60
N GLN A 399 -26.86 7.43 5.99
CA GLN A 399 -25.79 7.30 6.98
C GLN A 399 -26.32 6.80 8.32
N LYS A 400 -27.43 7.36 8.81
CA LYS A 400 -28.04 6.92 10.05
C LYS A 400 -28.41 5.43 10.00
N ILE A 401 -29.10 5.00 8.93
CA ILE A 401 -29.52 3.60 8.79
C ILE A 401 -28.31 2.68 8.59
N ALA A 402 -27.28 3.13 7.84
CA ALA A 402 -26.04 2.36 7.64
C ALA A 402 -25.32 2.13 8.98
N LEU A 403 -25.17 3.17 9.80
CA LEU A 403 -24.55 3.07 11.13
C LEU A 403 -25.33 2.15 12.09
N GLU A 404 -26.67 2.16 12.03
CA GLU A 404 -27.53 1.24 12.77
C GLU A 404 -27.35 -0.24 12.33
N ASN A 405 -26.81 -0.47 11.12
CA ASN A 405 -26.49 -1.79 10.57
C ASN A 405 -24.97 -2.07 10.52
N GLU A 406 -24.15 -1.27 11.23
CA GLU A 406 -22.69 -1.40 11.32
C GLU A 406 -22.00 -1.35 9.96
N ILE A 407 -22.45 -0.44 9.07
CA ILE A 407 -21.94 -0.27 7.72
C ILE A 407 -21.45 1.17 7.52
N ASN A 408 -20.29 1.32 6.88
CA ASN A 408 -19.73 2.60 6.46
C ASN A 408 -19.74 2.73 4.93
N PHE A 409 -20.36 3.80 4.41
CA PHE A 409 -20.25 4.24 3.02
C PHE A 409 -19.41 5.51 2.92
N ARG A 410 -19.00 5.88 1.70
CA ARG A 410 -18.37 7.16 1.42
C ARG A 410 -19.44 8.21 1.08
N TYR A 411 -19.67 9.17 1.97
CA TYR A 411 -20.59 10.29 1.74
C TYR A 411 -19.83 11.46 1.12
N ILE A 412 -20.34 12.01 0.00
CA ILE A 412 -19.64 13.00 -0.84
C ILE A 412 -20.31 14.35 -0.74
N CYS A 413 -21.64 14.37 -0.88
CA CYS A 413 -22.46 15.58 -0.81
C CYS A 413 -23.83 15.26 -0.19
N GLU A 414 -24.74 16.24 -0.12
CA GLU A 414 -26.07 16.04 0.51
C GLU A 414 -26.90 14.91 -0.12
N ASP A 415 -26.68 14.63 -1.41
CA ASP A 415 -27.40 13.59 -2.16
C ASP A 415 -26.48 12.66 -2.95
N CYS A 416 -25.17 12.69 -2.67
CA CYS A 416 -24.18 11.88 -3.37
C CYS A 416 -23.37 11.02 -2.40
N PHE A 417 -23.22 9.74 -2.73
CA PHE A 417 -22.39 8.80 -1.97
C PHE A 417 -21.76 7.75 -2.89
N ALA A 418 -20.76 7.06 -2.39
CA ALA A 418 -20.13 5.97 -3.12
C ALA A 418 -20.05 4.69 -2.26
N ILE A 419 -20.04 3.55 -2.97
CA ILE A 419 -19.90 2.21 -2.40
C ILE A 419 -18.82 1.48 -3.19
N SER A 420 -17.80 0.99 -2.48
CA SER A 420 -16.72 0.19 -3.07
C SER A 420 -16.80 -1.25 -2.61
N ILE A 421 -16.85 -2.17 -3.54
CA ILE A 421 -16.90 -3.63 -3.32
C ILE A 421 -15.48 -4.19 -3.33
N ASP A 422 -15.20 -5.15 -2.44
CA ASP A 422 -13.88 -5.74 -2.30
C ASP A 422 -13.90 -7.27 -2.26
N GLU A 423 -12.71 -7.86 -2.07
CA GLU A 423 -12.53 -9.32 -2.06
C GLU A 423 -13.34 -10.02 -0.98
N THR A 424 -13.59 -9.36 0.16
CA THR A 424 -14.29 -9.94 1.30
C THR A 424 -15.80 -9.88 1.18
N THR A 425 -16.32 -9.07 0.25
CA THR A 425 -17.76 -8.87 0.07
C THR A 425 -18.45 -10.16 -0.39
N SER A 426 -19.54 -10.53 0.28
CA SER A 426 -20.38 -11.68 -0.04
C SER A 426 -21.74 -11.25 -0.63
N ILE A 427 -22.56 -12.21 -1.06
CA ILE A 427 -23.94 -11.91 -1.50
C ILE A 427 -24.82 -11.47 -0.31
N GLU A 428 -24.55 -11.97 0.87
CA GLU A 428 -25.18 -11.57 2.11
C GLU A 428 -24.89 -10.10 2.44
N ASP A 429 -23.66 -9.65 2.15
CA ASP A 429 -23.26 -8.25 2.29
C ASP A 429 -23.97 -7.34 1.26
N ILE A 430 -24.11 -7.80 0.01
CA ILE A 430 -24.90 -7.10 -1.00
C ILE A 430 -26.36 -6.94 -0.52
N ASN A 431 -26.95 -7.99 0.05
CA ASN A 431 -28.28 -7.91 0.62
C ASN A 431 -28.38 -6.94 1.81
N ALA A 432 -27.35 -6.88 2.65
CA ALA A 432 -27.30 -5.92 3.76
C ALA A 432 -27.22 -4.47 3.25
N ILE A 433 -26.40 -4.21 2.25
CA ILE A 433 -26.32 -2.88 1.57
C ILE A 433 -27.69 -2.52 0.98
N LEU A 434 -28.31 -3.43 0.23
CA LEU A 434 -29.63 -3.21 -0.36
C LEU A 434 -30.72 -2.96 0.69
N ASN A 435 -30.65 -3.65 1.83
CA ASN A 435 -31.58 -3.42 2.94
C ASN A 435 -31.48 -2.00 3.52
N VAL A 436 -30.24 -1.50 3.71
CA VAL A 436 -29.99 -0.12 4.15
C VAL A 436 -30.60 0.88 3.15
N LEU A 437 -30.30 0.69 1.86
CA LEU A 437 -30.73 1.61 0.80
C LEU A 437 -32.24 1.54 0.55
N ALA A 438 -32.85 0.37 0.60
CA ALA A 438 -34.30 0.20 0.46
C ALA A 438 -35.06 0.85 1.63
N LYS A 439 -34.60 0.66 2.87
CA LYS A 439 -35.16 1.34 4.05
C LYS A 439 -35.11 2.86 3.93
N ALA A 440 -33.99 3.41 3.44
CA ALA A 440 -33.81 4.85 3.29
C ALA A 440 -34.84 5.50 2.33
N VAL A 441 -35.33 4.75 1.34
CA VAL A 441 -36.30 5.22 0.35
C VAL A 441 -37.71 4.62 0.56
N ASN A 442 -37.96 3.94 1.69
CA ASN A 442 -39.22 3.28 2.02
C ASN A 442 -39.69 2.29 0.94
N LYS A 443 -38.76 1.52 0.39
CA LYS A 443 -39.01 0.47 -0.60
C LYS A 443 -38.63 -0.91 -0.06
N THR A 444 -39.07 -1.94 -0.76
CA THR A 444 -38.68 -3.35 -0.51
C THR A 444 -37.87 -3.86 -1.69
N PHE A 445 -37.04 -4.85 -1.45
CA PHE A 445 -36.32 -5.60 -2.47
C PHE A 445 -36.41 -7.11 -2.20
N LYS A 446 -36.12 -7.92 -3.19
CA LYS A 446 -36.03 -9.37 -3.04
C LYS A 446 -34.59 -9.74 -2.73
N ASN A 447 -34.36 -10.49 -1.65
CA ASN A 447 -33.03 -11.00 -1.33
C ASN A 447 -32.46 -11.80 -2.50
N LEU A 448 -31.21 -11.53 -2.80
CA LEU A 448 -30.43 -12.21 -3.79
C LEU A 448 -29.82 -13.49 -3.22
N ASP A 449 -29.65 -14.49 -4.05
CA ASP A 449 -28.88 -15.69 -3.75
C ASP A 449 -27.66 -15.79 -4.69
N LYS A 450 -26.82 -16.82 -4.49
CA LYS A 450 -25.59 -17.00 -5.27
C LYS A 450 -25.84 -17.18 -6.78
N SER A 451 -27.05 -17.57 -7.20
CA SER A 451 -27.39 -17.72 -8.62
C SER A 451 -27.51 -16.38 -9.35
N ALA A 452 -27.65 -15.28 -8.60
CA ALA A 452 -27.69 -13.95 -9.17
C ALA A 452 -26.32 -13.50 -9.71
N ILE A 453 -25.22 -14.15 -9.30
CA ILE A 453 -23.88 -13.78 -9.75
C ILE A 453 -23.71 -14.16 -11.23
N GLY A 454 -23.75 -13.14 -12.09
CA GLY A 454 -23.55 -13.28 -13.54
C GLY A 454 -22.10 -13.61 -13.91
N THR A 455 -21.87 -13.80 -15.20
CA THR A 455 -20.53 -14.07 -15.75
C THR A 455 -20.06 -12.99 -16.74
N THR A 456 -20.93 -12.04 -17.06
CA THR A 456 -20.68 -11.03 -18.11
C THR A 456 -19.92 -9.84 -17.53
N LEU A 457 -18.85 -9.44 -18.22
CA LEU A 457 -18.17 -8.16 -17.94
C LEU A 457 -18.96 -7.01 -18.59
N THR A 458 -19.27 -5.98 -17.82
CA THR A 458 -19.91 -4.75 -18.33
C THR A 458 -18.90 -3.72 -18.83
N ILE A 459 -17.62 -3.99 -18.65
CA ILE A 459 -16.50 -3.16 -19.15
C ILE A 459 -16.47 -3.27 -20.69
N PRO A 460 -16.38 -2.14 -21.44
CA PRO A 460 -16.26 -2.17 -22.89
C PRO A 460 -15.04 -2.95 -23.38
N GLN A 461 -15.16 -3.63 -24.50
CA GLN A 461 -14.08 -4.49 -25.05
C GLN A 461 -12.77 -3.76 -25.31
N ASN A 462 -12.82 -2.46 -25.68
CA ASN A 462 -11.61 -1.63 -25.89
C ASN A 462 -10.90 -1.29 -24.57
N LEU A 463 -11.58 -1.36 -23.43
CA LEU A 463 -11.02 -1.12 -22.10
C LEU A 463 -10.67 -2.43 -21.38
N GLN A 464 -11.06 -3.59 -21.91
CA GLN A 464 -10.72 -4.88 -21.32
C GLN A 464 -9.27 -5.26 -21.63
N ARG A 465 -8.60 -5.82 -20.62
CA ARG A 465 -7.26 -6.38 -20.78
C ARG A 465 -7.25 -7.53 -21.79
N LYS A 466 -6.35 -7.44 -22.76
CA LYS A 466 -6.10 -8.50 -23.76
C LYS A 466 -4.75 -9.18 -23.56
N SER A 467 -3.82 -8.49 -22.93
CA SER A 467 -2.47 -9.01 -22.72
C SER A 467 -2.42 -10.02 -21.58
N SER A 468 -1.64 -11.07 -21.77
CA SER A 468 -1.28 -12.01 -20.71
C SER A 468 -0.41 -11.32 -19.64
N TYR A 469 -0.42 -11.85 -18.42
CA TYR A 469 0.41 -11.42 -17.32
C TYR A 469 0.75 -12.60 -16.42
N LEU A 470 1.79 -12.49 -15.60
CA LEU A 470 2.25 -13.51 -14.65
C LEU A 470 2.47 -14.89 -15.30
N SER A 471 3.06 -14.91 -16.50
CA SER A 471 3.37 -16.15 -17.23
C SER A 471 4.60 -16.88 -16.70
N GLN A 472 5.41 -16.23 -15.83
CA GLN A 472 6.62 -16.81 -15.29
C GLN A 472 6.31 -18.01 -14.37
N ALA A 473 7.20 -19.00 -14.35
CA ALA A 473 7.00 -20.25 -13.64
C ALA A 473 6.66 -20.06 -12.15
N VAL A 474 7.25 -19.06 -11.49
CA VAL A 474 7.00 -18.77 -10.07
C VAL A 474 5.53 -18.47 -9.76
N PHE A 475 4.81 -17.82 -10.67
CA PHE A 475 3.38 -17.54 -10.52
C PHE A 475 2.46 -18.67 -10.99
N ASN A 476 3.03 -19.80 -11.40
CA ASN A 476 2.30 -20.94 -11.94
C ASN A 476 2.68 -22.28 -11.29
N THR A 477 3.34 -22.24 -10.12
CA THR A 477 3.86 -23.44 -9.46
C THR A 477 3.31 -23.63 -8.03
N TYR A 478 3.26 -22.59 -7.22
CA TYR A 478 3.09 -22.72 -5.75
C TYR A 478 1.65 -22.40 -5.30
N HIS A 479 0.66 -23.15 -5.84
CA HIS A 479 -0.76 -22.89 -5.61
C HIS A 479 -1.37 -23.70 -4.46
N SER A 480 -0.69 -24.72 -3.95
CA SER A 480 -1.11 -25.43 -2.74
C SER A 480 -0.44 -24.85 -1.50
N GLU A 481 -1.11 -24.94 -0.36
CA GLU A 481 -0.57 -24.47 0.93
C GLU A 481 0.79 -25.08 1.25
N THR A 482 0.93 -26.40 1.03
CA THR A 482 2.20 -27.11 1.31
C THR A 482 3.33 -26.68 0.36
N GLU A 483 3.06 -26.49 -0.93
CA GLU A 483 4.06 -26.01 -1.88
C GLU A 483 4.50 -24.57 -1.55
N MET A 484 3.54 -23.71 -1.22
CA MET A 484 3.83 -22.35 -0.81
C MET A 484 4.68 -22.30 0.47
N MET A 485 4.34 -23.09 1.48
CA MET A 485 5.11 -23.20 2.73
C MET A 485 6.56 -23.64 2.46
N ARG A 486 6.75 -24.64 1.59
CA ARG A 486 8.09 -25.10 1.20
C ARG A 486 8.85 -24.05 0.40
N TYR A 487 8.18 -23.31 -0.48
CA TYR A 487 8.81 -22.23 -1.23
C TYR A 487 9.27 -21.10 -0.30
N LEU A 488 8.40 -20.65 0.61
CA LEU A 488 8.76 -19.64 1.61
C LEU A 488 9.94 -20.07 2.47
N LYS A 489 9.95 -21.34 2.94
CA LYS A 489 11.08 -21.88 3.70
C LYS A 489 12.36 -21.94 2.88
N LYS A 490 12.28 -22.34 1.60
CA LYS A 490 13.43 -22.34 0.68
C LYS A 490 14.04 -20.94 0.52
N LEU A 491 13.25 -19.89 0.51
CA LEU A 491 13.75 -18.52 0.47
C LEU A 491 14.36 -18.10 1.81
N GLU A 492 13.66 -18.36 2.93
CA GLU A 492 14.10 -18.00 4.28
C GLU A 492 15.49 -18.53 4.62
N ILE A 493 15.76 -19.81 4.31
CA ILE A 493 17.05 -20.44 4.64
C ILE A 493 18.26 -19.86 3.90
N LYS A 494 18.04 -19.08 2.82
CA LYS A 494 19.10 -18.37 2.11
C LYS A 494 19.55 -17.09 2.82
N ASP A 495 18.78 -16.64 3.83
CA ASP A 495 18.98 -15.36 4.49
C ASP A 495 19.46 -15.51 5.92
N LEU A 496 20.09 -14.47 6.44
CA LEU A 496 20.37 -14.31 7.87
C LEU A 496 19.29 -13.45 8.54
N SER A 497 18.84 -13.92 9.69
CA SER A 497 17.86 -13.26 10.54
C SER A 497 18.23 -13.43 12.02
N LEU A 498 17.62 -12.66 12.93
CA LEU A 498 18.00 -12.67 14.35
C LEU A 498 17.66 -13.98 15.08
N ASN A 499 16.81 -14.84 14.51
CA ASN A 499 16.56 -16.17 15.03
C ASN A 499 17.64 -17.21 14.66
N ARG A 500 18.66 -16.82 13.85
CA ARG A 500 19.77 -17.68 13.42
C ARG A 500 21.15 -17.10 13.71
N ALA A 501 21.27 -15.80 13.86
CA ALA A 501 22.55 -15.13 13.96
C ALA A 501 22.49 -13.92 14.90
N MET A 502 23.61 -13.60 15.53
CA MET A 502 23.84 -12.38 16.32
C MET A 502 24.53 -11.32 15.46
N ILE A 503 24.00 -11.04 14.28
CA ILE A 503 24.56 -10.03 13.39
C ILE A 503 24.20 -8.63 13.91
N PRO A 504 25.18 -7.70 14.04
CA PRO A 504 24.88 -6.31 14.37
C PRO A 504 24.16 -5.65 13.20
N LEU A 505 22.94 -5.17 13.44
CA LEU A 505 22.11 -4.51 12.44
C LEU A 505 22.11 -3.01 12.68
N GLY A 506 22.57 -2.23 11.70
CA GLY A 506 22.43 -0.78 11.65
C GLY A 506 21.04 -0.32 11.18
N SER A 507 20.18 -1.23 10.76
CA SER A 507 18.85 -0.95 10.29
C SER A 507 17.83 -1.05 11.42
N CYS A 508 16.71 -0.39 11.27
CA CYS A 508 15.63 -0.12 12.19
C CYS A 508 15.43 -1.10 13.36
N THR A 509 14.92 -0.54 14.46
CA THR A 509 14.65 -1.18 15.74
C THR A 509 13.47 -2.15 15.73
N MET A 510 12.61 -2.15 14.71
CA MET A 510 11.41 -3.00 14.64
C MET A 510 11.71 -4.50 14.79
N LYS A 511 12.90 -4.94 14.42
CA LYS A 511 13.36 -6.33 14.59
C LYS A 511 13.56 -6.71 16.04
N LEU A 512 13.71 -5.72 16.92
CA LEU A 512 13.95 -5.88 18.36
C LEU A 512 12.70 -5.57 19.19
N ASN A 513 11.56 -5.28 18.56
CA ASN A 513 10.29 -5.16 19.27
C ASN A 513 9.94 -6.49 19.94
N ALA A 514 9.27 -6.41 21.08
CA ALA A 514 8.81 -7.61 21.76
C ALA A 514 7.84 -8.41 20.90
N ALA A 515 7.95 -9.75 20.92
CA ALA A 515 7.04 -10.60 20.14
C ALA A 515 5.57 -10.37 20.49
N THR A 516 5.28 -10.02 21.74
CA THR A 516 3.93 -9.72 22.23
C THR A 516 3.34 -8.45 21.59
N GLU A 517 4.17 -7.48 21.17
CA GLU A 517 3.73 -6.25 20.50
C GLU A 517 3.23 -6.50 19.08
N LEU A 518 3.59 -7.64 18.47
CA LEU A 518 3.15 -7.99 17.12
C LEU A 518 1.75 -8.62 17.08
N TYR A 519 1.24 -9.19 18.18
CA TYR A 519 -0.07 -9.83 18.19
C TYR A 519 -1.22 -8.90 17.78
N PRO A 520 -1.34 -7.67 18.32
CA PRO A 520 -2.44 -6.77 17.98
C PRO A 520 -2.49 -6.37 16.50
N VAL A 521 -1.36 -6.39 15.79
CA VAL A 521 -1.27 -5.98 14.39
C VAL A 521 -2.20 -6.78 13.48
N SER A 522 -2.45 -8.06 13.82
CA SER A 522 -3.33 -8.95 13.05
C SER A 522 -4.74 -9.08 13.62
N TRP A 523 -5.05 -8.43 14.76
CA TRP A 523 -6.40 -8.50 15.31
C TRP A 523 -7.39 -7.67 14.47
N PRO A 524 -8.59 -8.18 14.19
CA PRO A 524 -9.57 -7.47 13.36
C PRO A 524 -9.88 -6.05 13.84
N GLU A 525 -9.92 -5.83 15.16
CA GLU A 525 -10.18 -4.54 15.78
C GLU A 525 -9.14 -3.46 15.45
N PHE A 526 -7.98 -3.86 14.94
CA PHE A 526 -6.94 -2.95 14.42
C PHE A 526 -6.75 -3.14 12.92
N SER A 527 -6.65 -4.37 12.44
CA SER A 527 -6.24 -4.66 11.07
C SER A 527 -7.30 -4.34 10.00
N THR A 528 -8.61 -4.31 10.37
CA THR A 528 -9.71 -4.06 9.41
C THR A 528 -10.26 -2.63 9.45
N ILE A 529 -9.77 -1.79 10.35
CA ILE A 529 -10.26 -0.40 10.47
C ILE A 529 -9.79 0.43 9.28
N HIS A 530 -10.76 1.09 8.64
CA HIS A 530 -10.49 1.99 7.51
C HIS A 530 -9.92 3.34 7.99
N PRO A 531 -8.91 3.93 7.31
CA PRO A 531 -8.31 5.21 7.75
C PRO A 531 -9.28 6.40 7.74
N PHE A 532 -10.34 6.31 6.93
CA PHE A 532 -11.40 7.32 6.89
C PHE A 532 -12.68 6.90 7.62
N ALA A 533 -12.60 5.91 8.51
CA ALA A 533 -13.73 5.58 9.40
C ALA A 533 -14.06 6.76 10.32
N PRO A 534 -15.34 6.94 10.71
CA PRO A 534 -15.75 7.96 11.69
C PRO A 534 -14.94 7.87 12.99
N GLN A 535 -14.60 9.02 13.59
CA GLN A 535 -13.73 9.07 14.78
C GLN A 535 -14.30 8.33 15.99
N ASP A 536 -15.62 8.27 16.12
CA ASP A 536 -16.29 7.52 17.19
C ASP A 536 -16.18 6.00 17.05
N GLN A 537 -15.65 5.53 15.92
CA GLN A 537 -15.38 4.11 15.67
C GLN A 537 -13.94 3.69 15.98
N VAL A 538 -13.04 4.65 16.26
CA VAL A 538 -11.59 4.42 16.42
C VAL A 538 -11.01 4.90 17.77
N PRO A 539 -11.75 4.81 18.90
CA PRO A 539 -11.28 5.36 20.17
C PRO A 539 -10.01 4.67 20.68
N ALA A 540 -9.77 3.39 20.36
CA ALA A 540 -8.54 2.72 20.75
C ALA A 540 -7.31 3.32 20.05
N TYR A 541 -7.40 3.61 18.75
CA TYR A 541 -6.32 4.28 18.02
C TYR A 541 -6.04 5.68 18.57
N LEU A 542 -7.09 6.46 18.83
CA LEU A 542 -6.95 7.80 19.41
C LEU A 542 -6.29 7.74 20.78
N GLN A 543 -6.67 6.77 21.62
CA GLN A 543 -6.06 6.59 22.94
C GLN A 543 -4.57 6.21 22.84
N ILE A 544 -4.21 5.24 21.99
CA ILE A 544 -2.81 4.82 21.78
C ILE A 544 -1.95 5.98 21.27
N ILE A 545 -2.49 6.84 20.40
CA ILE A 545 -1.77 8.01 19.88
C ILE A 545 -1.54 9.07 20.98
N HIS A 546 -2.47 9.21 21.92
CA HIS A 546 -2.37 10.19 23.00
C HIS A 546 -1.50 9.73 24.18
N GLU A 547 -1.41 8.44 24.45
CA GLU A 547 -0.56 7.84 25.49
C GLU A 547 0.92 7.80 25.06
#